data_31f0658a70d415ec4355e73a976d3076
#
_entry.id   31f0658a70d415ec4355e73a976d3076
#
_cell.length_a   1.000
_cell.length_b   1.000
_cell.length_c   1.000
_cell.angle_alpha   90.00
_cell.angle_beta   90.00
_cell.angle_gamma   90.00
#
_symmetry.space_group_name_H-M   'P 1'
#
loop_
_entity.id
_entity.type
_entity.pdbx_description
1 polymer ?
#
loop_
_entity_poly.entity_id
_entity_poly.type
_entity_poly.pdbx_seq_one_letter_code
_entity_poly.pdbx_strand_id
1 'polypeptide(L)'
;SLSSWLRDYLYISLGGNRKGKFRQYLNLIITMFLGGLWHGASWNFVLWGTFHGVALALHKMWMTITGRKKGEQSHGWRRVFGVIITFHFVCFCWIFFRNADFQNSMDMLGQIFTTFRPQLFPQLLEGYWKVFALMLLGFLLHFAPDSWENAACRGMIRLPFVGKAVLMVALIYLVIQMKSSEIQPFIYFQF
;
A
#
# COMPACT_ATOMS: atom_id res chain seq x y z
N SER A 1 13.13 -4.18 5.94
CA SER A 1 12.07 -3.20 5.69
C SER A 1 11.69 -2.46 6.97
N LEU A 2 11.04 -1.29 6.88
CA LEU A 2 10.53 -0.54 8.03
C LEU A 2 9.62 -1.41 8.91
N SER A 3 8.77 -2.20 8.29
CA SER A 3 7.87 -3.11 9.01
C SER A 3 8.62 -4.15 9.85
N SER A 4 9.73 -4.67 9.37
CA SER A 4 10.58 -5.60 10.13
C SER A 4 11.23 -4.86 11.30
N TRP A 5 11.73 -3.65 11.07
CA TRP A 5 12.33 -2.82 12.12
C TRP A 5 11.31 -2.48 13.22
N LEU A 6 10.13 -1.99 12.86
CA LEU A 6 9.05 -1.70 13.81
C LEU A 6 8.64 -2.94 14.60
N ARG A 7 8.60 -4.12 13.98
CA ARG A 7 8.34 -5.38 14.66
C ARG A 7 9.44 -5.70 15.66
N ASP A 8 10.70 -5.66 15.22
CA ASP A 8 11.81 -6.20 15.99
C ASP A 8 12.22 -5.26 17.14
N TYR A 9 12.23 -3.95 16.88
CA TYR A 9 12.69 -2.97 17.87
C TYR A 9 11.56 -2.32 18.68
N LEU A 10 10.34 -2.24 18.18
CA LEU A 10 9.25 -1.61 18.90
C LEU A 10 8.25 -2.64 19.45
N TYR A 11 7.65 -3.44 18.58
CA TYR A 11 6.62 -4.38 19.01
C TYR A 11 7.13 -5.43 20.01
N ILE A 12 8.31 -6.00 19.76
CA ILE A 12 8.92 -6.99 20.68
C ILE A 12 9.33 -6.34 22.00
N SER A 13 9.88 -5.12 21.98
CA SER A 13 10.26 -4.36 23.17
C SER A 13 9.06 -3.99 24.06
N LEU A 14 7.88 -3.74 23.46
CA LEU A 14 6.63 -3.54 24.21
C LEU A 14 6.09 -4.82 24.87
N GLY A 15 6.76 -5.95 24.64
CA GLY A 15 6.39 -7.27 25.16
C GLY A 15 5.76 -8.21 24.10
N GLY A 16 5.54 -7.73 22.87
CA GLY A 16 5.06 -8.56 21.78
C GLY A 16 3.81 -9.36 22.13
N ASN A 17 3.90 -10.68 21.94
CA ASN A 17 2.82 -11.65 22.24
C ASN A 17 2.89 -12.22 23.66
N ARG A 18 3.89 -11.85 24.47
CA ARG A 18 4.24 -12.55 25.72
C ARG A 18 3.37 -12.16 26.92
N LYS A 19 2.73 -10.97 26.87
CA LYS A 19 2.01 -10.38 28.01
C LYS A 19 0.47 -10.50 27.88
N GLY A 20 -0.02 -11.59 27.29
CA GLY A 20 -1.45 -11.85 27.11
C GLY A 20 -2.06 -11.21 25.88
N LYS A 21 -3.28 -11.64 25.52
CA LYS A 21 -3.96 -11.25 24.26
C LYS A 21 -4.29 -9.75 24.21
N PHE A 22 -4.83 -9.18 25.28
CA PHE A 22 -5.17 -7.76 25.34
C PHE A 22 -3.95 -6.87 25.10
N ARG A 23 -2.84 -7.15 25.81
CA ARG A 23 -1.59 -6.41 25.64
C ARG A 23 -1.01 -6.55 24.25
N GLN A 24 -1.18 -7.72 23.62
CA GLN A 24 -0.78 -7.97 22.25
C GLN A 24 -1.52 -7.06 21.27
N TYR A 25 -2.85 -6.91 21.40
CA TYR A 25 -3.64 -6.03 20.53
C TYR A 25 -3.25 -4.56 20.73
N LEU A 26 -3.06 -4.14 21.96
CA LEU A 26 -2.60 -2.79 22.28
C LEU A 26 -1.19 -2.53 21.68
N ASN A 27 -0.26 -3.47 21.79
CA ASN A 27 1.07 -3.34 21.22
C ASN A 27 1.02 -3.20 19.68
N LEU A 28 0.12 -3.91 19.01
CA LEU A 28 -0.09 -3.75 17.55
C LEU A 28 -0.56 -2.33 17.20
N ILE A 29 -1.55 -1.83 17.93
CA ILE A 29 -2.09 -0.47 17.70
C ILE A 29 -1.01 0.58 17.96
N ILE A 30 -0.29 0.50 19.08
CA ILE A 30 0.80 1.44 19.42
C ILE A 30 1.90 1.40 18.35
N THR A 31 2.29 0.21 17.90
CA THR A 31 3.35 0.04 16.90
C THR A 31 2.95 0.71 15.57
N MET A 32 1.73 0.52 15.13
CA MET A 32 1.24 1.11 13.87
C MET A 32 0.97 2.61 14.01
N PHE A 33 0.50 3.07 15.17
CA PHE A 33 0.34 4.48 15.50
C PHE A 33 1.69 5.22 15.40
N LEU A 34 2.73 4.69 16.04
CA LEU A 34 4.07 5.26 15.98
C LEU A 34 4.69 5.13 14.58
N GLY A 35 4.36 4.06 13.84
CA GLY A 35 4.70 3.94 12.43
C GLY A 35 4.04 5.03 11.56
N GLY A 36 2.81 5.43 11.88
CA GLY A 36 2.15 6.56 11.25
C GLY A 36 2.85 7.88 11.53
N LEU A 37 3.16 8.16 12.80
CA LEU A 37 3.92 9.36 13.20
C LEU A 37 5.32 9.44 12.57
N TRP A 38 5.91 8.30 12.26
CA TRP A 38 7.20 8.26 11.55
C TRP A 38 7.11 8.85 10.13
N HIS A 39 5.94 8.77 9.49
CA HIS A 39 5.69 9.38 8.18
C HIS A 39 5.48 10.91 8.25
N GLY A 40 5.23 11.46 9.44
CA GLY A 40 5.09 12.90 9.63
C GLY A 40 4.14 13.26 10.77
N ALA A 41 4.29 14.49 11.28
CA ALA A 41 3.50 15.03 12.38
C ALA A 41 2.15 15.60 11.89
N SER A 42 1.37 14.78 11.18
CA SER A 42 0.04 15.13 10.69
C SER A 42 -1.03 14.17 11.24
N TRP A 43 -2.22 14.70 11.51
CA TRP A 43 -3.38 13.90 11.89
C TRP A 43 -3.72 12.83 10.87
N ASN A 44 -3.47 13.07 9.60
CA ASN A 44 -3.66 12.10 8.54
C ASN A 44 -2.80 10.85 8.74
N PHE A 45 -1.53 11.00 9.06
CA PHE A 45 -0.63 9.86 9.31
C PHE A 45 -0.95 9.15 10.62
N VAL A 46 -1.38 9.90 11.65
CA VAL A 46 -1.85 9.32 12.91
C VAL A 46 -3.06 8.41 12.68
N LEU A 47 -4.05 8.89 11.93
CA LEU A 47 -5.24 8.10 11.60
C LEU A 47 -4.90 6.90 10.72
N TRP A 48 -4.06 7.09 9.68
CA TRP A 48 -3.60 6.01 8.82
C TRP A 48 -2.95 4.87 9.63
N GLY A 49 -2.01 5.21 10.50
CA GLY A 49 -1.35 4.23 11.37
C GLY A 49 -2.31 3.57 12.35
N THR A 50 -3.19 4.35 12.98
CA THR A 50 -4.17 3.84 13.94
C THR A 50 -5.15 2.88 13.27
N PHE A 51 -5.70 3.21 12.11
CA PHE A 51 -6.60 2.32 11.36
C PHE A 51 -5.92 0.98 11.01
N HIS A 52 -4.69 1.01 10.54
CA HIS A 52 -3.93 -0.22 10.29
C HIS A 52 -3.69 -1.03 11.56
N GLY A 53 -3.35 -0.36 12.68
CA GLY A 53 -3.17 -1.02 13.98
C GLY A 53 -4.45 -1.70 14.48
N VAL A 54 -5.58 -1.00 14.39
CA VAL A 54 -6.90 -1.53 14.76
C VAL A 54 -7.28 -2.70 13.86
N ALA A 55 -7.11 -2.57 12.54
CA ALA A 55 -7.43 -3.66 11.60
C ALA A 55 -6.60 -4.92 11.87
N LEU A 56 -5.31 -4.77 12.18
CA LEU A 56 -4.43 -5.88 12.57
C LEU A 56 -4.89 -6.53 13.88
N ALA A 57 -5.26 -5.74 14.87
CA ALA A 57 -5.77 -6.24 16.14
C ALA A 57 -7.09 -7.00 15.95
N LEU A 58 -8.03 -6.44 15.19
CA LEU A 58 -9.31 -7.08 14.86
C LEU A 58 -9.11 -8.38 14.07
N HIS A 59 -8.24 -8.38 13.06
CA HIS A 59 -7.92 -9.58 12.30
C HIS A 59 -7.34 -10.68 13.21
N LYS A 60 -6.43 -10.31 14.11
CA LYS A 60 -5.86 -11.26 15.05
C LYS A 60 -6.86 -11.77 16.07
N MET A 61 -7.76 -10.92 16.53
CA MET A 61 -8.88 -11.32 17.38
C MET A 61 -9.79 -12.30 16.65
N TRP A 62 -10.15 -12.02 15.40
CA TRP A 62 -10.92 -12.92 14.55
C TRP A 62 -10.28 -14.29 14.38
N MET A 63 -8.97 -14.33 14.10
CA MET A 63 -8.22 -15.60 14.01
C MET A 63 -8.27 -16.38 15.33
N THR A 64 -8.21 -15.68 16.46
CA THR A 64 -8.30 -16.32 17.78
C THR A 64 -9.69 -16.91 18.04
N ILE A 65 -10.76 -16.18 17.71
CA ILE A 65 -12.15 -16.62 17.89
C ILE A 65 -12.48 -17.80 16.97
N THR A 66 -11.99 -17.77 15.73
CA THR A 66 -12.24 -18.82 14.74
C THR A 66 -11.31 -20.02 14.86
N GLY A 67 -10.36 -20.01 15.79
CA GLY A 67 -9.39 -21.11 15.99
C GLY A 67 -8.38 -21.30 14.85
N ARG A 68 -8.26 -20.35 13.93
CA ARG A 68 -7.38 -20.44 12.76
C ARG A 68 -5.92 -20.33 13.16
N LYS A 69 -5.10 -21.19 12.54
CA LYS A 69 -3.64 -21.17 12.77
C LYS A 69 -2.96 -20.10 11.91
N LYS A 70 -1.86 -19.56 12.44
CA LYS A 70 -1.02 -18.61 11.69
C LYS A 70 -0.47 -19.29 10.41
N GLY A 71 -0.69 -18.66 9.25
CA GLY A 71 -0.24 -19.18 7.95
C GLY A 71 -1.27 -20.07 7.24
N GLU A 72 -2.41 -20.37 7.85
CA GLU A 72 -3.50 -21.07 7.20
C GLU A 72 -4.11 -20.21 6.08
N GLN A 73 -3.99 -20.67 4.86
CA GLN A 73 -4.55 -19.98 3.70
C GLN A 73 -6.06 -20.17 3.63
N SER A 74 -6.77 -19.07 3.42
CA SER A 74 -8.19 -19.15 3.11
C SER A 74 -8.38 -19.50 1.64
N HIS A 75 -9.36 -20.38 1.35
CA HIS A 75 -9.67 -20.86 0.00
C HIS A 75 -11.10 -20.44 -0.41
N GLY A 76 -11.36 -20.44 -1.71
CA GLY A 76 -12.68 -20.17 -2.28
C GLY A 76 -13.19 -18.74 -1.95
N TRP A 77 -14.48 -18.61 -1.76
CA TRP A 77 -15.16 -17.34 -1.53
C TRP A 77 -14.63 -16.54 -0.33
N ARG A 78 -14.18 -17.21 0.71
CA ARG A 78 -13.58 -16.55 1.89
C ARG A 78 -12.31 -15.79 1.53
N ARG A 79 -11.50 -16.33 0.62
CA ARG A 79 -10.31 -15.64 0.10
C ARG A 79 -10.70 -14.41 -0.71
N VAL A 80 -11.66 -14.56 -1.63
CA VAL A 80 -12.15 -13.45 -2.46
C VAL A 80 -12.69 -12.32 -1.59
N PHE A 81 -13.55 -12.64 -0.61
CA PHE A 81 -14.10 -11.65 0.32
C PHE A 81 -13.01 -10.95 1.14
N GLY A 82 -12.04 -11.72 1.64
CA GLY A 82 -10.90 -11.19 2.37
C GLY A 82 -10.07 -10.22 1.52
N VAL A 83 -9.81 -10.55 0.26
CA VAL A 83 -9.08 -9.67 -0.68
C VAL A 83 -9.87 -8.39 -0.94
N ILE A 84 -11.17 -8.48 -1.22
CA ILE A 84 -12.04 -7.31 -1.48
C ILE A 84 -12.05 -6.38 -0.27
N ILE A 85 -12.30 -6.91 0.94
CA ILE A 85 -12.33 -6.10 2.17
C ILE A 85 -10.98 -5.44 2.41
N THR A 86 -9.89 -6.20 2.31
CA THR A 86 -8.54 -5.67 2.55
C THR A 86 -8.19 -4.59 1.54
N PHE A 87 -8.52 -4.81 0.26
CA PHE A 87 -8.26 -3.83 -0.80
C PHE A 87 -8.99 -2.51 -0.52
N HIS A 88 -10.30 -2.55 -0.26
CA HIS A 88 -11.07 -1.33 0.01
C HIS A 88 -10.64 -0.65 1.31
N PHE A 89 -10.29 -1.43 2.33
CA PHE A 89 -9.74 -0.89 3.57
C PHE A 89 -8.41 -0.14 3.33
N VAL A 90 -7.51 -0.71 2.55
CA VAL A 90 -6.23 -0.06 2.19
C VAL A 90 -6.47 1.21 1.36
N CYS A 91 -7.39 1.17 0.38
CA CYS A 91 -7.77 2.35 -0.39
C CYS A 91 -8.35 3.46 0.50
N PHE A 92 -9.21 3.11 1.46
CA PHE A 92 -9.72 4.04 2.46
C PHE A 92 -8.59 4.67 3.29
N CYS A 93 -7.65 3.86 3.78
CA CYS A 93 -6.50 4.38 4.54
C CYS A 93 -5.61 5.28 3.67
N TRP A 94 -5.49 5.01 2.37
CA TRP A 94 -4.70 5.84 1.45
C TRP A 94 -5.28 7.23 1.22
N ILE A 95 -6.56 7.44 1.42
CA ILE A 95 -7.16 8.79 1.38
C ILE A 95 -6.45 9.70 2.40
N PHE A 96 -6.25 9.19 3.62
CA PHE A 96 -5.53 9.93 4.66
C PHE A 96 -4.03 10.06 4.35
N PHE A 97 -3.41 9.01 3.83
CA PHE A 97 -1.99 9.03 3.53
C PHE A 97 -1.62 9.99 2.40
N ARG A 98 -2.50 10.12 1.40
CA ARG A 98 -2.26 10.90 0.18
C ARG A 98 -2.49 12.40 0.35
N ASN A 99 -3.43 12.79 1.18
CA ASN A 99 -3.79 14.18 1.38
C ASN A 99 -2.86 14.87 2.38
N ALA A 100 -2.47 16.11 2.07
CA ALA A 100 -1.61 16.90 2.94
C ALA A 100 -2.36 17.36 4.21
N ASP A 101 -3.68 17.58 4.11
CA ASP A 101 -4.51 18.15 5.16
C ASP A 101 -5.68 17.22 5.50
N PHE A 102 -6.06 17.22 6.78
CA PHE A 102 -7.16 16.40 7.29
C PHE A 102 -8.51 16.81 6.68
N GLN A 103 -8.75 18.10 6.49
CA GLN A 103 -9.98 18.61 5.91
C GLN A 103 -10.17 18.10 4.48
N ASN A 104 -9.10 18.10 3.66
CA ASN A 104 -9.12 17.55 2.31
C ASN A 104 -9.48 16.05 2.30
N SER A 105 -9.04 15.30 3.31
CA SER A 105 -9.41 13.89 3.44
C SER A 105 -10.90 13.71 3.75
N MET A 106 -11.47 14.57 4.61
CA MET A 106 -12.89 14.56 4.94
C MET A 106 -13.75 14.98 3.75
N ASP A 107 -13.33 16.01 3.01
CA ASP A 107 -14.02 16.49 1.82
C ASP A 107 -14.03 15.41 0.72
N MET A 108 -12.91 14.70 0.51
CA MET A 108 -12.84 13.58 -0.43
C MET A 108 -13.77 12.44 -0.02
N LEU A 109 -13.82 12.08 1.26
CA LEU A 109 -14.77 11.08 1.76
C LEU A 109 -16.21 11.55 1.55
N GLY A 110 -16.52 12.82 1.87
CA GLY A 110 -17.81 13.42 1.61
C GLY A 110 -18.21 13.30 0.14
N GLN A 111 -17.31 13.65 -0.79
CA GLN A 111 -17.56 13.55 -2.23
C GLN A 111 -17.83 12.12 -2.70
N ILE A 112 -17.10 11.13 -2.18
CA ILE A 112 -17.31 9.72 -2.53
C ILE A 112 -18.73 9.27 -2.19
N PHE A 113 -19.27 9.71 -1.04
CA PHE A 113 -20.60 9.27 -0.58
C PHE A 113 -21.75 10.15 -1.08
N THR A 114 -21.52 11.44 -1.34
CA THR A 114 -22.58 12.40 -1.68
C THR A 114 -22.61 12.81 -3.14
N THR A 115 -21.46 12.79 -3.83
CA THR A 115 -21.32 13.37 -5.18
C THR A 115 -20.69 12.39 -6.17
N PHE A 116 -20.96 11.09 -6.00
CA PHE A 116 -20.45 10.07 -6.91
C PHE A 116 -21.04 10.27 -8.33
N ARG A 117 -20.17 10.51 -9.30
CA ARG A 117 -20.53 10.80 -10.69
C ARG A 117 -19.92 9.78 -11.65
N PRO A 118 -20.54 8.61 -11.82
CA PRO A 118 -20.00 7.55 -12.68
C PRO A 118 -19.92 7.95 -14.17
N GLN A 119 -20.69 8.99 -14.58
CA GLN A 119 -20.68 9.50 -15.94
C GLN A 119 -19.30 10.08 -16.36
N LEU A 120 -18.46 10.48 -15.40
CA LEU A 120 -17.11 11.00 -15.66
C LEU A 120 -16.08 9.90 -15.93
N PHE A 121 -16.42 8.64 -15.71
CA PHE A 121 -15.47 7.52 -15.85
C PHE A 121 -14.89 7.38 -17.27
N PRO A 122 -15.65 7.54 -18.38
CA PRO A 122 -15.08 7.53 -19.73
C PRO A 122 -14.06 8.65 -19.95
N GLN A 123 -14.36 9.86 -19.48
CA GLN A 123 -13.45 11.02 -19.57
C GLN A 123 -12.18 10.80 -18.75
N LEU A 124 -12.30 10.16 -17.58
CA LEU A 124 -11.15 9.76 -16.75
C LEU A 124 -10.27 8.76 -17.50
N LEU A 125 -10.86 7.74 -18.12
CA LEU A 125 -10.11 6.76 -18.92
C LEU A 125 -9.38 7.41 -20.09
N GLU A 126 -10.04 8.31 -20.81
CA GLU A 126 -9.46 9.03 -21.94
C GLU A 126 -8.31 9.95 -21.48
N GLY A 127 -8.51 10.73 -20.42
CA GLY A 127 -7.49 11.65 -19.89
C GLY A 127 -6.28 10.94 -19.29
N TYR A 128 -6.48 9.77 -18.69
CA TYR A 128 -5.42 9.02 -17.98
C TYR A 128 -5.10 7.66 -18.61
N TRP A 129 -5.37 7.48 -19.91
CA TRP A 129 -5.18 6.19 -20.58
C TRP A 129 -3.76 5.61 -20.42
N LYS A 130 -2.72 6.47 -20.42
CA LYS A 130 -1.32 6.04 -20.21
C LYS A 130 -1.12 5.42 -18.83
N VAL A 131 -1.74 6.00 -17.79
CA VAL A 131 -1.67 5.48 -16.42
C VAL A 131 -2.38 4.13 -16.34
N PHE A 132 -3.59 4.02 -16.94
CA PHE A 132 -4.31 2.75 -16.98
C PHE A 132 -3.57 1.68 -17.76
N ALA A 133 -2.92 2.03 -18.87
CA ALA A 133 -2.10 1.10 -19.64
C ALA A 133 -0.91 0.58 -18.82
N LEU A 134 -0.23 1.46 -18.06
CA LEU A 134 0.86 1.05 -17.15
C LEU A 134 0.36 0.19 -15.99
N MET A 135 -0.80 0.53 -15.41
CA MET A 135 -1.41 -0.30 -14.37
C MET A 135 -1.73 -1.70 -14.90
N LEU A 136 -2.33 -1.78 -16.09
CA LEU A 136 -2.62 -3.07 -16.74
C LEU A 136 -1.34 -3.86 -16.99
N LEU A 137 -0.30 -3.20 -17.53
CA LEU A 137 1.00 -3.84 -17.73
C LEU A 137 1.60 -4.35 -16.42
N GLY A 138 1.54 -3.54 -15.35
CA GLY A 138 2.01 -3.95 -14.01
C GLY A 138 1.26 -5.17 -13.49
N PHE A 139 -0.07 -5.22 -13.64
CA PHE A 139 -0.86 -6.40 -13.28
C PHE A 139 -0.50 -7.62 -14.11
N LEU A 140 -0.35 -7.48 -15.43
CA LEU A 140 0.05 -8.60 -16.30
C LEU A 140 1.43 -9.15 -15.91
N LEU A 141 2.39 -8.28 -15.63
CA LEU A 141 3.73 -8.66 -15.17
C LEU A 141 3.69 -9.29 -13.77
N HIS A 142 2.83 -8.82 -12.87
CA HIS A 142 2.69 -9.39 -11.53
C HIS A 142 2.20 -10.84 -11.53
N PHE A 143 1.36 -11.21 -12.49
CA PHE A 143 0.86 -12.57 -12.65
C PHE A 143 1.66 -13.39 -13.67
N ALA A 144 2.76 -12.82 -14.19
CA ALA A 144 3.64 -13.53 -15.11
C ALA A 144 4.33 -14.72 -14.39
N PRO A 145 4.58 -15.82 -15.09
CA PRO A 145 5.32 -16.95 -14.53
C PRO A 145 6.74 -16.55 -14.11
N ASP A 146 7.25 -17.11 -13.02
CA ASP A 146 8.63 -16.89 -12.53
C ASP A 146 9.70 -17.17 -13.62
N SER A 147 9.38 -18.01 -14.60
CA SER A 147 10.24 -18.27 -15.75
C SER A 147 10.55 -17.01 -16.58
N TRP A 148 9.60 -16.08 -16.70
CA TRP A 148 9.77 -14.83 -17.42
C TRP A 148 10.66 -13.86 -16.66
N GLU A 149 10.46 -13.75 -15.35
CA GLU A 149 11.33 -12.94 -14.48
C GLU A 149 12.77 -13.46 -14.53
N ASN A 150 12.95 -14.76 -14.38
CA ASN A 150 14.26 -15.42 -14.46
C ASN A 150 14.92 -15.27 -15.85
N ALA A 151 14.13 -15.30 -16.93
CA ALA A 151 14.65 -15.06 -18.28
C ALA A 151 15.08 -13.60 -18.47
N ALA A 152 14.29 -12.63 -18.00
CA ALA A 152 14.63 -11.21 -18.03
C ALA A 152 15.89 -10.92 -17.21
N CYS A 153 16.01 -11.47 -16.01
CA CYS A 153 17.21 -11.34 -15.17
C CYS A 153 18.46 -11.91 -15.87
N ARG A 154 18.36 -13.12 -16.45
CA ARG A 154 19.48 -13.71 -17.21
C ARG A 154 19.86 -12.86 -18.43
N GLY A 155 18.86 -12.33 -19.15
CA GLY A 155 19.09 -11.41 -20.26
C GLY A 155 19.84 -10.16 -19.82
N MET A 156 19.39 -9.55 -18.72
CA MET A 156 19.99 -8.31 -18.17
C MET A 156 21.42 -8.54 -17.68
N ILE A 157 21.72 -9.70 -17.07
CA ILE A 157 23.07 -10.07 -16.63
C ILE A 157 24.02 -10.16 -17.82
N ARG A 158 23.57 -10.74 -18.96
CA ARG A 158 24.35 -10.94 -20.18
C ARG A 158 24.58 -9.66 -21.00
N LEU A 159 23.77 -8.62 -20.79
CA LEU A 159 23.94 -7.35 -21.49
C LEU A 159 25.31 -6.72 -21.16
N PRO A 160 26.03 -6.22 -22.17
CA PRO A 160 27.24 -5.45 -21.95
C PRO A 160 26.90 -4.13 -21.23
N PHE A 161 27.91 -3.50 -20.63
CA PHE A 161 27.74 -2.24 -19.88
C PHE A 161 26.96 -1.17 -20.66
N VAL A 162 27.33 -0.98 -21.95
CA VAL A 162 26.64 -0.02 -22.83
C VAL A 162 25.16 -0.36 -22.99
N GLY A 163 24.80 -1.62 -23.17
CA GLY A 163 23.41 -2.06 -23.27
C GLY A 163 22.61 -1.78 -21.99
N LYS A 164 23.22 -1.97 -20.82
CA LYS A 164 22.60 -1.62 -19.52
C LYS A 164 22.40 -0.11 -19.38
N ALA A 165 23.39 0.70 -19.82
CA ALA A 165 23.29 2.14 -19.79
C ALA A 165 22.17 2.65 -20.71
N VAL A 166 22.07 2.14 -21.93
CA VAL A 166 20.99 2.49 -22.88
C VAL A 166 19.63 2.11 -22.31
N LEU A 167 19.50 0.91 -21.72
CA LEU A 167 18.25 0.48 -21.09
C LEU A 167 17.85 1.42 -19.94
N MET A 168 18.82 1.82 -19.10
CA MET A 168 18.58 2.74 -17.99
C MET A 168 18.10 4.12 -18.50
N VAL A 169 18.76 4.66 -19.51
CA VAL A 169 18.37 5.94 -20.14
C VAL A 169 16.97 5.84 -20.73
N ALA A 170 16.66 4.75 -21.44
CA ALA A 170 15.33 4.53 -22.00
C ALA A 170 14.25 4.45 -20.92
N LEU A 171 14.50 3.78 -19.79
CA LEU A 171 13.59 3.71 -18.65
C LEU A 171 13.40 5.09 -18.01
N ILE A 172 14.47 5.84 -17.80
CA ILE A 172 14.40 7.21 -17.26
C ILE A 172 13.58 8.10 -18.19
N TYR A 173 13.84 8.04 -19.49
CA TYR A 173 13.09 8.80 -20.50
C TYR A 173 11.60 8.44 -20.46
N LEU A 174 11.27 7.15 -20.40
CA LEU A 174 9.89 6.67 -20.29
C LEU A 174 9.20 7.23 -19.03
N VAL A 175 9.87 7.18 -17.89
CA VAL A 175 9.34 7.72 -16.62
C VAL A 175 9.10 9.24 -16.73
N ILE A 176 10.02 9.98 -17.36
CA ILE A 176 9.86 11.43 -17.59
C ILE A 176 8.65 11.72 -18.48
N GLN A 177 8.46 10.94 -19.57
CA GLN A 177 7.31 11.09 -20.47
C GLN A 177 5.96 10.73 -19.82
N MET A 178 5.99 9.93 -18.77
CA MET A 178 4.78 9.54 -18.05
C MET A 178 4.44 10.50 -16.89
N LYS A 179 5.36 11.41 -16.56
CA LYS A 179 5.13 12.42 -15.53
C LYS A 179 4.04 13.38 -16.01
N SER A 180 2.95 13.47 -15.25
CA SER A 180 1.98 14.55 -15.42
C SER A 180 2.66 15.89 -15.11
N SER A 181 2.24 16.96 -15.78
CA SER A 181 2.89 18.27 -15.78
C SER A 181 3.00 18.97 -14.41
N GLU A 182 2.38 18.46 -13.38
CA GLU A 182 2.51 18.95 -12.01
C GLU A 182 3.51 18.13 -11.22
N ILE A 183 4.60 18.81 -10.78
CA ILE A 183 5.56 18.25 -9.83
C ILE A 183 4.85 18.15 -8.49
N GLN A 184 4.35 16.98 -8.15
CA GLN A 184 3.94 16.75 -6.77
C GLN A 184 5.21 16.48 -5.94
N PRO A 185 5.48 17.29 -4.90
CA PRO A 185 6.63 17.06 -4.04
C PRO A 185 6.54 15.68 -3.42
N PHE A 186 7.69 15.03 -3.28
CA PHE A 186 7.76 13.76 -2.58
C PHE A 186 7.22 13.93 -1.16
N ILE A 187 6.41 13.01 -0.68
CA ILE A 187 5.67 13.11 0.59
C ILE A 187 6.55 13.58 1.76
N TYR A 188 7.82 13.18 1.79
CA TYR A 188 8.77 13.55 2.84
C TYR A 188 9.31 14.99 2.78
N PHE A 189 8.99 15.76 1.76
CA PHE A 189 9.40 17.17 1.62
C PHE A 189 8.25 18.17 1.89
N GLN A 190 7.17 17.73 2.49
CA GLN A 190 6.02 18.57 2.84
C GLN A 190 6.06 19.04 4.31
N PHE A 191 7.24 19.09 4.92
CA PHE A 191 7.46 19.61 6.27
C PHE A 191 8.06 21.00 6.24
#